data_0d75fc7451bd8338a371d2f8ea50a6e5
#
_entry.id   0d75fc7451bd8338a371d2f8ea50a6e5
#
_cell.length_a   1.000
_cell.length_b   1.000
_cell.length_c   1.000
_cell.angle_alpha   90.00
_cell.angle_beta   90.00
_cell.angle_gamma   90.00
#
_symmetry.space_group_name_H-M   'P 1'
#
loop_
_entity.id
_entity.type
_entity.pdbx_description
1 polymer ?
#
loop_
_entity_poly.entity_id
_entity_poly.type
_entity_poly.pdbx_seq_one_letter_code
_entity_poly.pdbx_strand_id
1 'polypeptide(L)'
;MAMIMLFFEWYYEEIPQKFYRIWKNYVWFWGYYFSLGNTLKTFFSPWKRLSESYGRGFNIERWLSVLITNLFSRFIGMFLRIFLILGLLFAELFTIIAGLIFFIIWPIFPLILAAAFIKGVELIYPGTAGLIPWLKV
;
A
#
# COMPACT_ATOMS: atom_id res chain seq x y z
N MET A 1 38.68 -4.96 11.90
CA MET A 1 38.34 -4.12 10.74
C MET A 1 37.39 -4.81 9.75
N ALA A 2 37.64 -6.05 9.34
CA ALA A 2 36.76 -6.77 8.39
C ALA A 2 35.29 -6.89 8.86
N MET A 3 35.02 -7.14 10.14
CA MET A 3 33.67 -7.28 10.67
C MET A 3 32.83 -6.01 10.58
N ILE A 4 33.44 -4.85 10.75
CA ILE A 4 32.78 -3.55 10.65
C ILE A 4 32.44 -3.25 9.18
N MET A 5 33.33 -3.55 8.25
CA MET A 5 33.08 -3.40 6.82
C MET A 5 31.94 -4.30 6.35
N LEU A 6 31.92 -5.56 6.77
CA LEU A 6 30.84 -6.51 6.47
C LEU A 6 29.48 -6.05 7.02
N PHE A 7 29.47 -5.41 8.20
CA PHE A 7 28.24 -4.86 8.78
C PHE A 7 27.71 -3.69 7.94
N PHE A 8 28.58 -2.77 7.50
CA PHE A 8 28.17 -1.65 6.67
C PHE A 8 27.69 -2.10 5.28
N GLU A 9 28.37 -3.05 4.65
CA GLU A 9 27.98 -3.66 3.39
C GLU A 9 26.58 -4.33 3.51
N TRP A 10 26.41 -5.15 4.54
CA TRP A 10 25.13 -5.79 4.82
C TRP A 10 24.00 -4.77 5.07
N TYR A 11 24.27 -3.73 5.87
CA TYR A 11 23.28 -2.75 6.26
C TYR A 11 22.87 -1.82 5.11
N TYR A 12 23.83 -1.32 4.33
CA TYR A 12 23.57 -0.33 3.29
C TYR A 12 23.32 -0.92 1.90
N GLU A 13 23.74 -2.15 1.64
CA GLU A 13 23.54 -2.80 0.34
C GLU A 13 22.49 -3.91 0.40
N GLU A 14 22.66 -4.91 1.26
CA GLU A 14 21.78 -6.07 1.26
C GLU A 14 20.37 -5.76 1.78
N ILE A 15 20.25 -5.01 2.86
CA ILE A 15 18.94 -4.75 3.47
C ILE A 15 18.06 -3.88 2.59
N PRO A 16 18.54 -2.74 2.02
CA PRO A 16 17.73 -1.94 1.10
C PRO A 16 17.30 -2.70 -0.15
N GLN A 17 18.17 -3.56 -0.69
CA GLN A 17 17.82 -4.40 -1.85
C GLN A 17 16.74 -5.44 -1.51
N LYS A 18 16.85 -6.09 -0.36
CA LYS A 18 15.82 -7.03 0.14
C LYS A 18 14.49 -6.30 0.38
N PHE A 19 14.55 -5.13 1.02
CA PHE A 19 13.37 -4.31 1.26
C PHE A 19 12.73 -3.84 -0.04
N TYR A 20 13.49 -3.35 -1.01
CA TYR A 20 12.99 -2.94 -2.32
C TYR A 20 12.26 -4.08 -3.03
N ARG A 21 12.80 -5.30 -2.97
CA ARG A 21 12.16 -6.48 -3.55
C ARG A 21 10.83 -6.80 -2.89
N ILE A 22 10.79 -6.73 -1.56
CA ILE A 22 9.56 -6.95 -0.78
C ILE A 22 8.54 -5.86 -1.10
N TRP A 23 8.95 -4.60 -1.07
CA TRP A 23 8.11 -3.45 -1.37
C TRP A 23 7.50 -3.51 -2.77
N LYS A 24 8.31 -3.83 -3.78
CA LYS A 24 7.85 -4.05 -5.15
C LYS A 24 6.80 -5.17 -5.23
N ASN A 25 7.00 -6.25 -4.47
CA ASN A 25 6.03 -7.35 -4.41
C ASN A 25 4.71 -6.91 -3.77
N TYR A 26 4.73 -6.05 -2.74
CA TYR A 26 3.52 -5.50 -2.14
C TYR A 26 2.74 -4.60 -3.10
N VAL A 27 3.41 -3.73 -3.84
CA VAL A 27 2.77 -2.90 -4.88
C VAL A 27 2.09 -3.80 -5.93
N TRP A 28 2.77 -4.85 -6.36
CA TRP A 28 2.20 -5.80 -7.32
C TRP A 28 1.05 -6.63 -6.72
N PHE A 29 1.15 -6.98 -5.44
CA PHE A 29 0.14 -7.74 -4.71
C PHE A 29 -1.21 -7.02 -4.66
N TRP A 30 -1.24 -5.72 -4.43
CA TRP A 30 -2.49 -4.96 -4.36
C TRP A 30 -3.27 -5.01 -5.67
N GLY A 31 -2.59 -4.86 -6.81
CA GLY A 31 -3.22 -5.00 -8.13
C GLY A 31 -3.84 -6.37 -8.36
N TYR A 32 -3.19 -7.42 -7.87
CA TYR A 32 -3.69 -8.79 -7.94
C TYR A 32 -4.83 -9.05 -6.93
N TYR A 33 -4.67 -8.60 -5.68
CA TYR A 33 -5.66 -8.78 -4.61
C TYR A 33 -7.01 -8.15 -4.96
N PHE A 34 -7.02 -6.94 -5.48
CA PHE A 34 -8.24 -6.28 -5.94
C PHE A 34 -8.70 -6.76 -7.32
N SER A 35 -8.03 -7.76 -7.90
CA SER A 35 -8.36 -8.33 -9.22
C SER A 35 -8.59 -7.27 -10.29
N LEU A 36 -7.69 -6.29 -10.38
CA LEU A 36 -7.83 -5.09 -11.20
C LEU A 36 -8.18 -5.44 -12.66
N GLY A 37 -7.54 -6.45 -13.24
CA GLY A 37 -7.80 -6.91 -14.60
C GLY A 37 -9.24 -7.40 -14.81
N ASN A 38 -9.80 -8.15 -13.85
CA ASN A 38 -11.18 -8.63 -13.91
C ASN A 38 -12.17 -7.50 -13.62
N THR A 39 -11.86 -6.63 -12.66
CA THR A 39 -12.71 -5.49 -12.29
C THR A 39 -12.87 -4.52 -13.48
N LEU A 40 -11.79 -4.23 -14.20
CA LEU A 40 -11.84 -3.39 -15.40
C LEU A 40 -12.58 -4.07 -16.55
N LYS A 41 -12.30 -5.35 -16.83
CA LYS A 41 -12.99 -6.10 -17.90
C LYS A 41 -14.49 -6.22 -17.67
N THR A 42 -14.91 -6.31 -16.43
CA THR A 42 -16.32 -6.48 -16.06
C THR A 42 -16.99 -5.19 -15.62
N PHE A 43 -16.36 -4.02 -15.81
CA PHE A 43 -16.84 -2.74 -15.28
C PHE A 43 -18.30 -2.45 -15.64
N PHE A 44 -18.71 -2.72 -16.87
CA PHE A 44 -20.08 -2.54 -17.35
C PHE A 44 -20.95 -3.80 -17.22
N SER A 45 -20.44 -4.89 -16.65
CA SER A 45 -21.22 -6.11 -16.48
C SER A 45 -22.19 -5.99 -15.32
N PRO A 46 -23.42 -6.53 -15.43
CA PRO A 46 -24.37 -6.56 -14.32
C PRO A 46 -23.83 -7.34 -13.14
N TRP A 47 -24.22 -6.96 -11.93
CA TRP A 47 -23.79 -7.59 -10.67
C TRP A 47 -24.14 -9.07 -10.58
N LYS A 48 -25.35 -9.42 -11.05
CA LYS A 48 -25.80 -10.80 -11.22
C LYS A 48 -26.25 -11.00 -12.65
N ARG A 49 -26.03 -12.20 -13.20
CA ARG A 49 -26.67 -12.63 -14.45
C ARG A 49 -28.17 -12.91 -14.21
N LEU A 50 -28.89 -11.94 -13.73
CA LEU A 50 -30.35 -11.96 -13.72
C LEU A 50 -30.78 -11.58 -15.16
N SER A 51 -30.64 -12.51 -16.10
CA SER A 51 -31.30 -12.38 -17.39
C SER A 51 -32.75 -12.76 -17.19
N GLU A 52 -33.59 -11.86 -16.72
CA GLU A 52 -35.01 -12.03 -16.87
C GLU A 52 -35.30 -12.04 -18.37
N SER A 53 -35.84 -13.16 -18.83
CA SER A 53 -36.27 -13.33 -20.20
C SER A 53 -37.44 -12.38 -20.50
N TYR A 54 -37.39 -11.64 -21.59
CA TYR A 54 -38.43 -10.73 -22.01
C TYR A 54 -39.77 -11.43 -22.33
N GLY A 55 -39.86 -12.78 -22.18
CA GLY A 55 -41.08 -13.55 -22.35
C GLY A 55 -41.66 -13.44 -23.78
N ARG A 56 -42.54 -14.37 -24.15
CA ARG A 56 -43.32 -14.30 -25.43
C ARG A 56 -44.52 -13.39 -25.21
N GLY A 57 -44.50 -12.19 -25.85
CA GLY A 57 -45.63 -11.24 -25.83
C GLY A 57 -45.16 -9.81 -25.53
N PHE A 58 -45.74 -8.84 -26.24
CA PHE A 58 -45.43 -7.42 -26.10
C PHE A 58 -46.23 -6.86 -24.90
N ASN A 59 -45.64 -6.90 -23.70
CA ASN A 59 -46.24 -6.33 -22.49
C ASN A 59 -45.33 -5.21 -22.01
N ILE A 60 -45.76 -3.95 -22.20
CA ILE A 60 -44.96 -2.73 -21.89
C ILE A 60 -44.56 -2.68 -20.44
N GLU A 61 -45.44 -3.08 -19.52
CA GLU A 61 -45.19 -3.08 -18.09
C GLU A 61 -44.06 -4.05 -17.74
N ARG A 62 -44.07 -5.24 -18.31
CA ARG A 62 -43.03 -6.25 -18.10
C ARG A 62 -41.70 -5.83 -18.72
N TRP A 63 -41.74 -5.19 -19.89
CA TRP A 63 -40.57 -4.69 -20.58
C TRP A 63 -39.88 -3.58 -19.78
N LEU A 64 -40.64 -2.62 -19.23
CA LEU A 64 -40.15 -1.57 -18.36
C LEU A 64 -39.57 -2.14 -17.06
N SER A 65 -40.22 -3.09 -16.43
CA SER A 65 -39.74 -3.76 -15.22
C SER A 65 -38.39 -4.44 -15.46
N VAL A 66 -38.24 -5.23 -16.51
CA VAL A 66 -37.00 -5.92 -16.88
C VAL A 66 -35.89 -4.91 -17.21
N LEU A 67 -36.21 -3.82 -17.89
CA LEU A 67 -35.26 -2.78 -18.23
C LEU A 67 -34.72 -2.05 -16.97
N ILE A 68 -35.63 -1.69 -16.07
CA ILE A 68 -35.29 -1.04 -14.78
C ILE A 68 -34.41 -1.98 -13.95
N THR A 69 -34.79 -3.24 -13.80
CA THR A 69 -34.03 -4.24 -13.03
C THR A 69 -32.62 -4.44 -13.60
N ASN A 70 -32.50 -4.56 -14.92
CA ASN A 70 -31.22 -4.69 -15.60
C ASN A 70 -30.33 -3.45 -15.45
N LEU A 71 -30.92 -2.26 -15.56
CA LEU A 71 -30.22 -0.99 -15.38
C LEU A 71 -29.73 -0.85 -13.95
N PHE A 72 -30.59 -1.14 -12.97
CA PHE A 72 -30.26 -1.09 -11.55
C PHE A 72 -29.14 -2.07 -11.21
N SER A 73 -29.19 -3.29 -11.71
CA SER A 73 -28.13 -4.30 -11.51
C SER A 73 -26.78 -3.86 -12.09
N ARG A 74 -26.79 -3.15 -13.20
CA ARG A 74 -25.56 -2.58 -13.80
C ARG A 74 -25.02 -1.43 -12.95
N PHE A 75 -25.89 -0.54 -12.48
CA PHE A 75 -25.52 0.58 -11.63
C PHE A 75 -24.89 0.12 -10.31
N ILE A 76 -25.49 -0.84 -9.63
CA ILE A 76 -24.94 -1.43 -8.41
C ILE A 76 -23.58 -2.07 -8.69
N GLY A 77 -23.48 -2.84 -9.79
CA GLY A 77 -22.22 -3.46 -10.18
C GLY A 77 -21.09 -2.46 -10.44
N MET A 78 -21.40 -1.36 -11.14
CA MET A 78 -20.47 -0.27 -11.41
C MET A 78 -20.02 0.41 -10.10
N PHE A 79 -20.98 0.74 -9.23
CA PHE A 79 -20.74 1.41 -7.96
C PHE A 79 -19.78 0.61 -7.08
N LEU A 80 -20.03 -0.69 -6.90
CA LEU A 80 -19.15 -1.56 -6.12
C LEU A 80 -17.73 -1.65 -6.71
N ARG A 81 -17.61 -1.66 -8.03
CA ARG A 81 -16.30 -1.70 -8.69
C ARG A 81 -15.52 -0.39 -8.54
N ILE A 82 -16.22 0.75 -8.54
CA ILE A 82 -15.59 2.04 -8.22
C ILE A 82 -15.00 2.01 -6.81
N PHE A 83 -15.73 1.49 -5.80
CA PHE A 83 -15.19 1.35 -4.44
C PHE A 83 -13.98 0.41 -4.38
N LEU A 84 -13.98 -0.68 -5.13
CA LEU A 84 -12.82 -1.58 -5.20
C LEU A 84 -11.60 -0.90 -5.83
N ILE A 85 -11.80 -0.12 -6.89
CA ILE A 85 -10.71 0.64 -7.53
C ILE A 85 -10.18 1.73 -6.60
N LEU A 86 -11.06 2.45 -5.91
CA LEU A 86 -10.66 3.45 -4.92
C LEU A 86 -9.88 2.80 -3.77
N GLY A 87 -10.35 1.67 -3.25
CA GLY A 87 -9.64 0.91 -2.21
C GLY A 87 -8.25 0.48 -2.65
N LEU A 88 -8.11 0.02 -3.90
CA LEU A 88 -6.82 -0.29 -4.49
C LEU A 88 -5.90 0.94 -4.51
N LEU A 89 -6.39 2.08 -5.05
CA LEU A 89 -5.60 3.30 -5.16
C LEU A 89 -5.12 3.79 -3.78
N PHE A 90 -5.98 3.72 -2.76
CA PHE A 90 -5.59 4.07 -1.39
C PHE A 90 -4.52 3.12 -0.83
N ALA A 91 -4.69 1.81 -1.00
CA ALA A 91 -3.74 0.82 -0.52
C ALA A 91 -2.38 0.97 -1.22
N GLU A 92 -2.38 1.20 -2.53
CA GLU A 92 -1.17 1.38 -3.32
C GLU A 92 -0.45 2.67 -2.97
N LEU A 93 -1.18 3.80 -2.86
CA LEU A 93 -0.64 5.09 -2.43
C LEU A 93 0.00 4.99 -1.04
N PHE A 94 -0.69 4.35 -0.09
CA PHE A 94 -0.16 4.12 1.25
C PHE A 94 1.14 3.29 1.22
N THR A 95 1.18 2.22 0.43
CA THR A 95 2.35 1.37 0.30
C THR A 95 3.53 2.12 -0.33
N ILE A 96 3.28 2.96 -1.33
CA ILE A 96 4.30 3.79 -1.96
C ILE A 96 4.88 4.79 -0.96
N ILE A 97 4.02 5.52 -0.25
CA ILE A 97 4.44 6.51 0.76
C ILE A 97 5.23 5.83 1.87
N ALA A 98 4.75 4.72 2.41
CA ALA A 98 5.44 3.97 3.46
C ALA A 98 6.84 3.49 3.01
N GLY A 99 6.97 3.01 1.79
CA GLY A 99 8.25 2.63 1.20
C GLY A 99 9.21 3.80 1.06
N LEU A 100 8.73 4.96 0.58
CA LEU A 100 9.55 6.17 0.46
C LEU A 100 10.04 6.66 1.83
N ILE A 101 9.16 6.70 2.83
CA ILE A 101 9.51 7.08 4.20
C ILE A 101 10.58 6.14 4.75
N PHE A 102 10.44 4.85 4.52
CA PHE A 102 11.44 3.87 4.94
C PHE A 102 12.81 4.16 4.32
N PHE A 103 12.88 4.39 2.99
CA PHE A 103 14.14 4.68 2.31
C PHE A 103 14.80 5.99 2.77
N ILE A 104 14.03 6.95 3.27
CA ILE A 104 14.57 8.20 3.83
C ILE A 104 15.09 7.97 5.25
N ILE A 105 14.34 7.25 6.08
CA ILE A 105 14.68 7.07 7.50
C ILE A 105 15.80 6.03 7.67
N TRP A 106 15.83 5.00 6.84
CA TRP A 106 16.76 3.88 6.98
C TRP A 106 18.24 4.28 7.05
N PRO A 107 18.78 5.12 6.15
CA PRO A 107 20.18 5.53 6.22
C PRO A 107 20.51 6.42 7.42
N ILE A 108 19.51 7.13 7.96
CA ILE A 108 19.68 8.05 9.10
C ILE A 108 19.58 7.29 10.42
N PHE A 109 18.95 6.12 10.44
CA PHE A 109 18.69 5.35 11.64
C PHE A 109 19.95 5.02 12.48
N PRO A 110 21.09 4.58 11.91
CA PRO A 110 22.31 4.34 12.69
C PRO A 110 22.85 5.58 13.36
N LEU A 111 22.70 6.76 12.74
CA LEU A 111 23.12 8.03 13.34
C LEU A 111 22.24 8.40 14.54
N ILE A 112 20.92 8.18 14.41
CA ILE A 112 19.98 8.39 15.51
C ILE A 112 20.31 7.43 16.67
N LEU A 113 20.59 6.18 16.37
CA LEU A 113 20.95 5.18 17.38
C LEU A 113 22.26 5.53 18.10
N ALA A 114 23.28 5.97 17.38
CA ALA A 114 24.55 6.42 17.95
C ALA A 114 24.34 7.64 18.85
N ALA A 115 23.57 8.63 18.41
CA ALA A 115 23.25 9.82 19.20
C ALA A 115 22.46 9.46 20.47
N ALA A 116 21.48 8.56 20.36
CA ALA A 116 20.72 8.07 21.52
C ALA A 116 21.60 7.31 22.52
N PHE A 117 22.53 6.50 22.02
CA PHE A 117 23.50 5.78 22.87
C PHE A 117 24.41 6.74 23.62
N ILE A 118 24.96 7.74 22.94
CA ILE A 118 25.81 8.77 23.54
C ILE A 118 25.06 9.52 24.64
N LYS A 119 23.83 9.97 24.36
CA LYS A 119 22.98 10.62 25.36
C LYS A 119 22.64 9.69 26.54
N GLY A 120 22.41 8.44 26.31
CA GLY A 120 22.17 7.46 27.36
C GLY A 120 23.37 7.28 28.29
N VAL A 121 24.60 7.21 27.76
CA VAL A 121 25.84 7.13 28.54
C VAL A 121 26.04 8.42 29.32
N GLU A 122 25.79 9.60 28.76
CA GLU A 122 25.89 10.89 29.41
C GLU A 122 24.95 11.01 30.62
N LEU A 123 23.73 10.45 30.49
CA LEU A 123 22.76 10.42 31.60
C LEU A 123 23.19 9.55 32.76
N ILE A 124 23.88 8.43 32.48
CA ILE A 124 24.36 7.49 33.49
C ILE A 124 25.65 8.02 34.17
N TYR A 125 26.51 8.69 33.38
CA TYR A 125 27.77 9.24 33.85
C TYR A 125 27.83 10.76 33.61
N PRO A 126 27.23 11.58 34.47
CA PRO A 126 27.16 13.05 34.26
C PRO A 126 28.53 13.75 34.21
N GLY A 127 29.65 13.03 34.58
CA GLY A 127 31.03 13.54 34.44
C GLY A 127 31.56 13.54 32.99
N THR A 128 30.90 12.89 32.03
CA THR A 128 31.34 12.83 30.63
C THR A 128 30.73 13.95 29.76
N ALA A 129 29.89 14.82 30.33
CA ALA A 129 29.24 15.94 29.64
C ALA A 129 30.20 16.96 28.99
N GLY A 130 31.50 16.90 29.32
CA GLY A 130 32.55 17.72 28.72
C GLY A 130 33.22 17.17 27.47
N LEU A 131 32.96 15.91 27.11
CA LEU A 131 33.66 15.24 26.00
C LEU A 131 33.04 15.54 24.61
N ILE A 132 31.81 16.07 24.54
CA ILE A 132 31.13 16.37 23.29
C ILE A 132 30.49 17.76 23.38
N PRO A 133 31.26 18.84 23.11
CA PRO A 133 30.78 20.24 23.28
C PRO A 133 29.62 20.64 22.36
N TRP A 134 29.38 19.94 21.26
CA TRP A 134 28.39 20.31 20.24
C TRP A 134 27.02 19.61 20.42
N LEU A 135 26.84 18.81 21.44
CA LEU A 135 25.56 18.17 21.81
C LEU A 135 24.78 18.95 22.89
N LYS A 136 25.26 20.16 23.24
CA LYS A 136 24.48 21.07 24.07
C LYS A 136 23.41 21.75 23.21
N VAL A 137 22.22 21.17 23.17
CA VAL A 137 21.00 21.85 22.75
C VAL A 137 20.11 22.02 23.96
#